data_d205bdd5b395405b4c5835015bba248a
#
_entry.id   d205bdd5b395405b4c5835015bba248a
#
_cell.length_a   1.000
_cell.length_b   1.000
_cell.length_c   1.000
_cell.angle_alpha   90.00
_cell.angle_beta   90.00
_cell.angle_gamma   90.00
#
_symmetry.space_group_name_H-M   'P 1'
#
loop_
_entity.id
_entity.type
_entity.pdbx_description
1 polymer ?
#
loop_
_entity_poly.entity_id
_entity_poly.type
_entity_poly.pdbx_seq_one_letter_code
_entity_poly.pdbx_strand_id
1 'polypeptide(L)'
;FNCDYSEGAHERILKKLMETNLEQTPGYGEDHYCGEAASIIRNLCKREDADVHFLVGGTQANMTVIASALRPHQGVVGAVSAHINVHETGSIEAAGHKVLALASEDGKISASQVETLYLEHIHDESFEHMVQPKMVYISNPTELGTIYTRAELEALYGVCRRYGLYLFVDGA
;
A
#
# COMPACT_ATOMS: atom_id res chain seq x y z
N PHE A 1 -17.51 13.16 6.46
CA PHE A 1 -16.85 11.92 6.94
C PHE A 1 -15.34 12.19 7.06
N ASN A 2 -14.90 12.60 8.26
CA ASN A 2 -13.48 12.92 8.47
C ASN A 2 -12.70 11.79 9.16
N CYS A 3 -13.39 10.74 9.61
CA CYS A 3 -12.80 9.67 10.39
C CYS A 3 -13.68 8.43 10.28
N ASP A 4 -13.08 7.30 9.96
CA ASP A 4 -13.73 5.98 9.87
C ASP A 4 -13.44 5.09 11.09
N TYR A 5 -12.76 5.63 12.10
CA TYR A 5 -12.37 4.94 13.35
C TYR A 5 -12.83 5.68 14.61
N SER A 6 -13.99 6.35 14.55
CA SER A 6 -14.52 7.11 15.70
C SER A 6 -15.17 6.22 16.75
N GLU A 7 -15.72 5.09 16.33
CA GLU A 7 -16.36 4.12 17.21
C GLU A 7 -15.37 3.05 17.67
N GLY A 8 -15.73 2.37 18.75
CA GLY A 8 -15.00 1.21 19.24
C GLY A 8 -15.23 -0.05 18.39
N ALA A 9 -14.66 -1.15 18.82
CA ALA A 9 -14.81 -2.43 18.12
C ALA A 9 -16.28 -2.93 18.20
N HIS A 10 -16.72 -3.59 17.14
CA HIS A 10 -18.04 -4.24 17.11
C HIS A 10 -18.22 -5.20 18.29
N GLU A 11 -19.45 -5.28 18.85
CA GLU A 11 -19.75 -6.06 20.05
C GLU A 11 -19.27 -7.53 20.00
N ARG A 12 -19.36 -8.16 18.83
CA ARG A 12 -18.91 -9.54 18.62
C ARG A 12 -17.38 -9.69 18.76
N ILE A 13 -16.63 -8.66 18.37
CA ILE A 13 -15.19 -8.61 18.55
C ILE A 13 -14.86 -8.48 20.02
N LEU A 14 -15.53 -7.54 20.73
CA LEU A 14 -15.34 -7.34 22.17
C LEU A 14 -15.65 -8.62 22.97
N LYS A 15 -16.76 -9.29 22.61
CA LYS A 15 -17.13 -10.58 23.23
C LYS A 15 -16.03 -11.63 23.01
N LYS A 16 -15.51 -11.74 21.78
CA LYS A 16 -14.45 -12.69 21.44
C LYS A 16 -13.17 -12.39 22.19
N LEU A 17 -12.78 -11.14 22.30
CA LEU A 17 -11.63 -10.71 23.10
C LEU A 17 -11.79 -11.09 24.59
N MET A 18 -12.98 -10.92 25.15
CA MET A 18 -13.27 -11.35 26.54
C MET A 18 -13.17 -12.86 26.72
N GLU A 19 -13.67 -13.65 25.77
CA GLU A 19 -13.64 -15.10 25.80
C GLU A 19 -12.21 -15.66 25.77
N THR A 20 -11.33 -15.02 24.99
CA THR A 20 -9.95 -15.49 24.74
C THR A 20 -8.89 -14.78 25.59
N ASN A 21 -9.28 -13.81 26.42
CA ASN A 21 -8.36 -12.91 27.13
C ASN A 21 -7.33 -13.59 28.03
N LEU A 22 -7.65 -14.78 28.53
CA LEU A 22 -6.75 -15.54 29.41
C LEU A 22 -6.01 -16.69 28.69
N GLU A 23 -6.22 -16.82 27.39
CA GLU A 23 -5.49 -17.82 26.61
C GLU A 23 -4.03 -17.39 26.42
N GLN A 24 -3.13 -18.35 26.53
CA GLN A 24 -1.71 -18.13 26.27
C GLN A 24 -1.39 -18.57 24.84
N THR A 25 -1.06 -17.59 24.00
CA THR A 25 -0.72 -17.83 22.60
C THR A 25 0.69 -17.34 22.30
N PRO A 26 1.43 -17.94 21.35
CA PRO A 26 2.67 -17.37 20.85
C PRO A 26 2.43 -15.98 20.25
N GLY A 27 3.44 -15.11 20.29
CA GLY A 27 3.40 -13.79 19.67
C GLY A 27 3.79 -13.81 18.19
N TYR A 28 3.95 -12.60 17.64
CA TYR A 28 4.52 -12.36 16.30
C TYR A 28 3.72 -12.94 15.12
N GLY A 29 2.41 -13.17 15.31
CA GLY A 29 1.54 -13.71 14.27
C GLY A 29 1.64 -15.24 14.09
N GLU A 30 2.31 -15.94 15.00
CA GLU A 30 2.49 -17.39 14.96
C GLU A 30 1.40 -18.16 15.69
N ASP A 31 0.42 -17.45 16.26
CA ASP A 31 -0.72 -18.05 16.93
C ASP A 31 -1.76 -18.61 15.96
N HIS A 32 -2.63 -19.50 16.44
CA HIS A 32 -3.63 -20.15 15.62
C HIS A 32 -4.68 -19.17 15.08
N TYR A 33 -5.00 -18.08 15.77
CA TYR A 33 -5.95 -17.06 15.29
C TYR A 33 -5.40 -16.35 14.06
N CYS A 34 -4.13 -15.96 14.07
CA CYS A 34 -3.45 -15.41 12.89
C CYS A 34 -3.41 -16.42 11.75
N GLY A 35 -3.16 -17.70 12.04
CA GLY A 35 -3.18 -18.77 11.02
C GLY A 35 -4.56 -18.95 10.36
N GLU A 36 -5.63 -18.97 11.16
CA GLU A 36 -7.01 -19.06 10.67
C GLU A 36 -7.39 -17.81 9.86
N ALA A 37 -7.09 -16.62 10.37
CA ALA A 37 -7.36 -15.37 9.66
C ALA A 37 -6.62 -15.30 8.32
N ALA A 38 -5.35 -15.67 8.28
CA ALA A 38 -4.57 -15.74 7.04
C ALA A 38 -5.19 -16.69 6.02
N SER A 39 -5.68 -17.86 6.47
CA SER A 39 -6.35 -18.83 5.60
C SER A 39 -7.66 -18.26 5.02
N ILE A 40 -8.45 -17.55 5.83
CA ILE A 40 -9.68 -16.89 5.37
C ILE A 40 -9.36 -15.84 4.31
N ILE A 41 -8.33 -15.00 4.54
CA ILE A 41 -7.90 -13.96 3.60
C ILE A 41 -7.45 -14.58 2.27
N ARG A 42 -6.60 -15.62 2.30
CA ARG A 42 -6.18 -16.34 1.08
C ARG A 42 -7.36 -16.86 0.28
N ASN A 43 -8.33 -17.48 0.96
CA ASN A 43 -9.55 -18.02 0.34
C ASN A 43 -10.39 -16.91 -0.30
N LEU A 44 -10.58 -15.78 0.37
CA LEU A 44 -11.30 -14.61 -0.15
C LEU A 44 -10.60 -14.02 -1.38
N CYS A 45 -9.29 -13.93 -1.34
CA CYS A 45 -8.46 -13.44 -2.45
C CYS A 45 -8.30 -14.48 -3.58
N LYS A 46 -8.70 -15.74 -3.36
CA LYS A 46 -8.47 -16.87 -4.29
C LYS A 46 -6.99 -17.03 -4.64
N ARG A 47 -6.12 -16.83 -3.65
CA ARG A 47 -4.66 -16.87 -3.78
C ARG A 47 -4.08 -17.64 -2.59
N GLU A 48 -3.94 -18.96 -2.77
CA GLU A 48 -3.37 -19.84 -1.74
C GLU A 48 -1.88 -19.56 -1.47
N ASP A 49 -1.20 -19.02 -2.46
CA ASP A 49 0.22 -18.66 -2.45
C ASP A 49 0.50 -17.24 -1.89
N ALA A 50 -0.52 -16.52 -1.43
CA ALA A 50 -0.33 -15.18 -0.87
C ALA A 50 0.23 -15.25 0.55
N ASP A 51 1.25 -14.45 0.83
CA ASP A 51 1.70 -14.19 2.19
C ASP A 51 0.76 -13.18 2.87
N VAL A 52 0.44 -13.43 4.15
CA VAL A 52 -0.43 -12.58 4.95
C VAL A 52 0.32 -12.15 6.20
N HIS A 53 0.47 -10.84 6.38
CA HIS A 53 1.14 -10.23 7.51
C HIS A 53 0.17 -9.31 8.26
N PHE A 54 0.15 -9.40 9.59
CA PHE A 54 -0.68 -8.56 10.45
C PHE A 54 0.18 -7.46 11.07
N LEU A 55 -0.20 -6.20 10.83
CA LEU A 55 0.49 -5.02 11.33
C LEU A 55 -0.48 -4.14 12.12
N VAL A 56 0.04 -3.24 12.97
CA VAL A 56 -0.80 -2.49 13.93
C VAL A 56 -1.56 -1.32 13.30
N GLY A 57 -1.20 -0.86 12.11
CA GLY A 57 -1.89 0.27 11.49
C GLY A 57 -1.41 0.55 10.07
N GLY A 58 -2.18 1.34 9.33
CA GLY A 58 -1.93 1.64 7.91
C GLY A 58 -0.58 2.31 7.66
N THR A 59 -0.24 3.34 8.42
CA THR A 59 1.07 4.03 8.29
C THR A 59 2.24 3.07 8.52
N GLN A 60 2.13 2.18 9.51
CA GLN A 60 3.17 1.16 9.72
C GLN A 60 3.22 0.17 8.54
N ALA A 61 2.07 -0.23 8.01
CA ALA A 61 2.00 -1.12 6.86
C ALA A 61 2.66 -0.48 5.63
N ASN A 62 2.29 0.76 5.30
CA ASN A 62 2.84 1.50 4.18
C ASN A 62 4.36 1.68 4.30
N MET A 63 4.83 2.14 5.46
CA MET A 63 6.26 2.31 5.73
C MET A 63 7.01 0.98 5.62
N THR A 64 6.49 -0.09 6.21
CA THR A 64 7.14 -1.41 6.21
C THR A 64 7.23 -2.00 4.80
N VAL A 65 6.13 -1.98 4.04
CA VAL A 65 6.09 -2.50 2.67
C VAL A 65 7.06 -1.73 1.78
N ILE A 66 7.01 -0.41 1.81
CA ILE A 66 7.86 0.45 0.96
C ILE A 66 9.34 0.26 1.33
N ALA A 67 9.68 0.32 2.62
CA ALA A 67 11.06 0.16 3.08
C ALA A 67 11.63 -1.23 2.81
N SER A 68 10.81 -2.28 2.87
CA SER A 68 11.27 -3.65 2.60
C SER A 68 11.46 -3.94 1.11
N ALA A 69 10.66 -3.30 0.25
CA ALA A 69 10.64 -3.56 -1.19
C ALA A 69 11.63 -2.69 -1.98
N LEU A 70 11.98 -1.51 -1.47
CA LEU A 70 12.79 -0.53 -2.18
C LEU A 70 14.23 -0.46 -1.67
N ARG A 71 15.16 -0.15 -2.57
CA ARG A 71 16.53 0.22 -2.24
C ARG A 71 16.63 1.73 -1.97
N PRO A 72 17.64 2.21 -1.23
CA PRO A 72 17.75 3.63 -0.84
C PRO A 72 17.64 4.65 -1.97
N HIS A 73 18.07 4.30 -3.19
CA HIS A 73 18.00 5.18 -4.37
C HIS A 73 16.66 5.08 -5.13
N GLN A 74 15.74 4.24 -4.65
CA GLN A 74 14.46 4.02 -5.29
C GLN A 74 13.34 4.77 -4.57
N GLY A 75 12.34 5.21 -5.35
CA GLY A 75 11.19 5.95 -4.86
C GLY A 75 9.87 5.28 -5.23
N VAL A 76 8.83 5.75 -4.57
CA VAL A 76 7.44 5.31 -4.76
C VAL A 76 6.66 6.39 -5.49
N VAL A 77 5.98 6.02 -6.57
CA VAL A 77 5.12 6.90 -7.38
C VAL A 77 3.71 6.88 -6.80
N GLY A 78 3.11 8.03 -6.59
CA GLY A 78 1.73 8.14 -6.12
C GLY A 78 1.08 9.44 -6.56
N ALA A 79 -0.23 9.58 -6.35
CA ALA A 79 -0.90 10.85 -6.57
C ALA A 79 -0.37 11.92 -5.61
N VAL A 80 -0.44 13.19 -6.00
CA VAL A 80 -0.09 14.32 -5.11
C VAL A 80 -0.91 14.31 -3.82
N SER A 81 -2.14 13.79 -3.86
CA SER A 81 -3.05 13.62 -2.72
C SER A 81 -2.91 12.28 -2.00
N ALA A 82 -2.04 11.37 -2.46
CA ALA A 82 -1.91 10.04 -1.87
C ALA A 82 -1.60 10.09 -0.37
N HIS A 83 -2.17 9.17 0.39
CA HIS A 83 -2.04 9.11 1.85
C HIS A 83 -0.58 9.16 2.32
N ILE A 84 0.29 8.39 1.68
CA ILE A 84 1.73 8.37 1.94
C ILE A 84 2.45 9.71 1.70
N ASN A 85 1.86 10.59 0.89
CA ASN A 85 2.43 11.90 0.57
C ASN A 85 1.96 13.01 1.51
N VAL A 86 0.72 12.93 2.04
CA VAL A 86 0.09 14.06 2.75
C VAL A 86 -0.39 13.74 4.16
N HIS A 87 -0.62 12.48 4.54
CA HIS A 87 -1.28 12.13 5.80
C HIS A 87 -0.47 11.22 6.74
N GLU A 88 0.80 10.95 6.44
CA GLU A 88 1.64 10.05 7.24
C GLU A 88 2.83 10.73 7.93
N THR A 89 2.81 12.04 8.04
CA THR A 89 3.84 12.81 8.78
C THR A 89 5.27 12.53 8.31
N GLY A 90 5.46 12.29 7.00
CA GLY A 90 6.77 12.01 6.41
C GLY A 90 7.31 10.60 6.72
N SER A 91 6.45 9.61 6.91
CA SER A 91 6.85 8.24 7.23
C SER A 91 7.73 7.62 6.15
N ILE A 92 7.45 7.90 4.89
CA ILE A 92 8.19 7.35 3.75
C ILE A 92 9.55 8.01 3.62
N GLU A 93 9.63 9.32 3.82
CA GLU A 93 10.88 10.08 3.85
C GLU A 93 11.75 9.65 5.05
N ALA A 94 11.13 9.40 6.21
CA ALA A 94 11.82 8.87 7.38
C ALA A 94 12.38 7.45 7.15
N ALA A 95 11.74 6.66 6.31
CA ALA A 95 12.24 5.35 5.87
C ALA A 95 13.36 5.45 4.79
N GLY A 96 13.69 6.67 4.36
CA GLY A 96 14.77 6.94 3.40
C GLY A 96 14.33 6.92 1.93
N HIS A 97 13.04 6.99 1.66
CA HIS A 97 12.51 6.95 0.30
C HIS A 97 11.79 8.26 -0.07
N LYS A 98 11.81 8.59 -1.36
CA LYS A 98 11.12 9.74 -1.90
C LYS A 98 9.78 9.33 -2.48
N VAL A 99 8.74 10.10 -2.19
CA VAL A 99 7.49 10.03 -2.93
C VAL A 99 7.63 10.85 -4.21
N LEU A 100 7.45 10.20 -5.35
CA LEU A 100 7.40 10.80 -6.68
C LEU A 100 5.94 11.13 -7.00
N ALA A 101 5.53 12.32 -6.61
CA ALA A 101 4.13 12.75 -6.66
C ALA A 101 3.73 13.12 -8.08
N LEU A 102 2.65 12.53 -8.60
CA LEU A 102 2.02 12.86 -9.87
C LEU A 102 0.77 13.73 -9.66
N ALA A 103 0.59 14.70 -10.53
CA ALA A 103 -0.60 15.54 -10.51
C ALA A 103 -1.86 14.70 -10.72
N SER A 104 -2.90 14.97 -9.95
CA SER A 104 -4.19 14.30 -10.02
C SER A 104 -5.30 15.23 -9.58
N GLU A 105 -6.41 15.26 -10.30
CA GLU A 105 -7.60 16.06 -9.97
C GLU A 105 -8.59 15.27 -9.09
N ASP A 106 -8.62 13.95 -9.25
CA ASP A 106 -9.58 13.05 -8.60
C ASP A 106 -8.93 12.03 -7.64
N GLY A 107 -7.64 12.18 -7.37
CA GLY A 107 -6.87 11.28 -6.49
C GLY A 107 -6.30 10.06 -7.22
N LYS A 108 -6.67 9.82 -8.48
CA LYS A 108 -6.15 8.70 -9.27
C LYS A 108 -4.97 9.11 -10.14
N ILE A 109 -4.05 8.20 -10.33
CA ILE A 109 -2.98 8.29 -11.34
C ILE A 109 -3.24 7.28 -12.45
N SER A 110 -2.92 7.66 -13.68
CA SER A 110 -3.12 6.80 -14.85
C SER A 110 -1.86 6.00 -15.21
N ALA A 111 -2.06 4.89 -15.89
CA ALA A 111 -0.97 4.10 -16.45
C ALA A 111 -0.05 4.92 -17.37
N SER A 112 -0.62 5.85 -18.16
CA SER A 112 0.17 6.71 -19.03
C SER A 112 1.06 7.70 -18.27
N GLN A 113 0.59 8.25 -17.14
CA GLN A 113 1.42 9.12 -16.29
C GLN A 113 2.60 8.34 -15.69
N VAL A 114 2.35 7.12 -15.21
CA VAL A 114 3.41 6.24 -14.68
C VAL A 114 4.42 5.88 -15.76
N GLU A 115 3.96 5.53 -16.96
CA GLU A 115 4.82 5.22 -18.09
C GLU A 115 5.66 6.41 -18.50
N THR A 116 5.05 7.60 -18.61
CA THR A 116 5.77 8.84 -18.94
C THR A 116 6.88 9.12 -17.91
N LEU A 117 6.56 9.11 -16.62
CA LEU A 117 7.55 9.32 -15.57
C LEU A 117 8.72 8.33 -15.65
N TYR A 118 8.40 7.06 -15.88
CA TYR A 118 9.43 6.02 -15.99
C TYR A 118 10.31 6.23 -17.21
N LEU A 119 9.73 6.52 -18.38
CA LEU A 119 10.46 6.76 -19.62
C LEU A 119 11.30 8.04 -19.56
N GLU A 120 10.79 9.12 -18.97
CA GLU A 120 11.55 10.34 -18.70
C GLU A 120 12.78 10.03 -17.84
N HIS A 121 12.62 9.24 -16.78
CA HIS A 121 13.74 8.85 -15.94
C HIS A 121 14.82 8.07 -16.70
N ILE A 122 14.47 7.02 -17.46
CA ILE A 122 15.47 6.17 -18.12
C ILE A 122 16.13 6.81 -19.35
N HIS A 123 15.53 7.86 -19.91
CA HIS A 123 16.06 8.59 -21.06
C HIS A 123 16.80 9.88 -20.66
N ASP A 124 16.79 10.25 -19.38
CA ASP A 124 17.53 11.39 -18.89
C ASP A 124 19.03 11.04 -18.84
N GLU A 125 19.89 11.90 -19.38
CA GLU A 125 21.34 11.68 -19.39
C GLU A 125 21.94 11.62 -17.97
N SER A 126 21.23 12.15 -16.98
CA SER A 126 21.64 12.18 -15.58
C SER A 126 20.84 11.21 -14.69
N PHE A 127 20.17 10.21 -15.27
CA PHE A 127 19.27 9.29 -14.53
C PHE A 127 19.96 8.64 -13.32
N GLU A 128 21.26 8.40 -13.37
CA GLU A 128 22.03 7.82 -12.27
C GLU A 128 22.08 8.72 -11.02
N HIS A 129 21.79 10.02 -11.17
CA HIS A 129 21.71 10.99 -10.08
C HIS A 129 20.27 11.25 -9.61
N MET A 130 19.29 10.61 -10.24
CA MET A 130 17.87 10.78 -9.94
C MET A 130 17.36 9.62 -9.09
N VAL A 131 16.29 9.89 -8.32
CA VAL A 131 15.57 8.82 -7.63
C VAL A 131 14.86 7.95 -8.66
N GLN A 132 15.15 6.66 -8.65
CA GLN A 132 14.58 5.69 -9.58
C GLN A 132 13.13 5.34 -9.20
N PRO A 133 12.13 5.51 -10.08
CA PRO A 133 10.78 4.98 -9.87
C PRO A 133 10.83 3.44 -9.79
N LYS A 134 10.31 2.85 -8.69
CA LYS A 134 10.32 1.40 -8.54
C LYS A 134 9.04 0.81 -8.01
N MET A 135 8.21 1.59 -7.35
CA MET A 135 6.90 1.18 -6.87
C MET A 135 5.86 2.20 -7.30
N VAL A 136 4.68 1.73 -7.66
CA VAL A 136 3.47 2.52 -7.84
C VAL A 136 2.56 2.25 -6.67
N TYR A 137 2.17 3.29 -5.95
CA TYR A 137 1.24 3.26 -4.83
C TYR A 137 -0.07 3.92 -5.25
N ILE A 138 -1.16 3.28 -4.97
CA ILE A 138 -2.51 3.84 -5.13
C ILE A 138 -3.36 3.52 -3.91
N SER A 139 -4.22 4.47 -3.50
CA SER A 139 -5.29 4.21 -2.54
C SER A 139 -6.58 3.83 -3.28
N ASN A 140 -7.33 2.86 -2.78
CA ASN A 140 -8.60 2.45 -3.39
C ASN A 140 -9.63 2.03 -2.31
N PRO A 141 -10.59 2.91 -1.96
CA PRO A 141 -10.87 4.26 -2.53
C PRO A 141 -9.72 5.26 -2.35
N THR A 142 -9.68 6.30 -3.21
CA THR A 142 -8.71 7.38 -3.04
C THR A 142 -9.11 8.31 -1.90
N GLU A 143 -8.21 9.16 -1.46
CA GLU A 143 -8.45 10.19 -0.43
C GLU A 143 -9.55 11.20 -0.83
N LEU A 144 -9.85 11.30 -2.12
CA LEU A 144 -10.92 12.13 -2.67
C LEU A 144 -12.23 11.36 -2.89
N GLY A 145 -12.29 10.08 -2.48
CA GLY A 145 -13.48 9.24 -2.54
C GLY A 145 -13.77 8.62 -3.92
N THR A 146 -12.83 8.68 -4.83
CA THR A 146 -12.96 8.00 -6.13
C THR A 146 -12.47 6.55 -6.04
N ILE A 147 -12.91 5.73 -7.00
CA ILE A 147 -12.59 4.30 -7.05
C ILE A 147 -11.94 4.00 -8.40
N TYR A 148 -10.84 3.25 -8.38
CA TYR A 148 -10.27 2.71 -9.60
C TYR A 148 -11.18 1.63 -10.19
N THR A 149 -11.49 1.78 -11.47
CA THR A 149 -12.17 0.73 -12.21
C THR A 149 -11.23 -0.44 -12.48
N ARG A 150 -11.79 -1.62 -12.77
CA ARG A 150 -11.01 -2.78 -13.15
C ARG A 150 -10.07 -2.51 -14.34
N ALA A 151 -10.54 -1.79 -15.34
CA ALA A 151 -9.75 -1.45 -16.52
C ALA A 151 -8.54 -0.55 -16.17
N GLU A 152 -8.72 0.42 -15.27
CA GLU A 152 -7.64 1.28 -14.78
C GLU A 152 -6.60 0.47 -13.99
N LEU A 153 -7.06 -0.43 -13.11
CA LEU A 153 -6.16 -1.33 -12.34
C LEU A 153 -5.37 -2.27 -13.26
N GLU A 154 -6.03 -2.86 -14.26
CA GLU A 154 -5.38 -3.73 -15.25
C GLU A 154 -4.35 -2.96 -16.08
N ALA A 155 -4.64 -1.71 -16.45
CA ALA A 155 -3.70 -0.85 -17.17
C ALA A 155 -2.48 -0.49 -16.32
N LEU A 156 -2.68 -0.09 -15.05
CA LEU A 156 -1.59 0.17 -14.09
C LEU A 156 -0.74 -1.08 -13.87
N TYR A 157 -1.37 -2.23 -13.65
CA TYR A 157 -0.66 -3.49 -13.51
C TYR A 157 0.16 -3.83 -14.75
N GLY A 158 -0.40 -3.60 -15.95
CA GLY A 158 0.29 -3.83 -17.22
C GLY A 158 1.57 -3.00 -17.36
N VAL A 159 1.52 -1.72 -17.02
CA VAL A 159 2.69 -0.84 -17.01
C VAL A 159 3.71 -1.28 -15.96
N CYS A 160 3.26 -1.57 -14.74
CA CYS A 160 4.13 -2.06 -13.68
C CYS A 160 4.86 -3.34 -14.10
N ARG A 161 4.16 -4.29 -14.71
CA ARG A 161 4.76 -5.53 -15.22
C ARG A 161 5.77 -5.28 -16.33
N ARG A 162 5.47 -4.37 -17.26
CA ARG A 162 6.35 -4.05 -18.40
C ARG A 162 7.69 -3.49 -17.94
N TYR A 163 7.67 -2.63 -16.93
CA TYR A 163 8.87 -1.95 -16.45
C TYR A 163 9.45 -2.52 -15.15
N GLY A 164 8.94 -3.63 -14.67
CA GLY A 164 9.43 -4.29 -13.46
C GLY A 164 9.21 -3.45 -12.19
N LEU A 165 8.13 -2.66 -12.16
CA LEU A 165 7.70 -1.88 -11.00
C LEU A 165 6.82 -2.74 -10.10
N TYR A 166 6.85 -2.47 -8.80
CA TYR A 166 5.84 -2.99 -7.87
C TYR A 166 4.54 -2.19 -7.99
N LEU A 167 3.40 -2.86 -7.82
CA LEU A 167 2.11 -2.18 -7.64
C LEU A 167 1.63 -2.45 -6.23
N PHE A 168 1.52 -1.40 -5.44
CA PHE A 168 0.99 -1.43 -4.08
C PHE A 168 -0.39 -0.77 -4.07
N VAL A 169 -1.39 -1.52 -3.64
CA VAL A 169 -2.77 -1.04 -3.49
C VAL A 169 -3.06 -0.95 -2.00
N ASP A 170 -3.25 0.26 -1.52
CA ASP A 170 -3.71 0.55 -0.17
C ASP A 170 -5.25 0.58 -0.20
N GLY A 171 -5.87 -0.39 0.43
CA GLY A 171 -7.32 -0.57 0.42
C GLY A 171 -7.92 -0.31 1.79
N ALA A 172 -9.04 0.40 1.83
CA ALA A 172 -9.84 0.59 3.01
C ALA A 172 -11.08 -0.33 3.00
#